data_0aacc0f1ea2de0c8538c3fd13de38fee
#
_entry.id   0aacc0f1ea2de0c8538c3fd13de38fee
#
_cell.length_a   1.000
_cell.length_b   1.000
_cell.length_c   1.000
_cell.angle_alpha   90.00
_cell.angle_beta   90.00
_cell.angle_gamma   90.00
#
_symmetry.space_group_name_H-M   'P 1'
#
loop_
_entity.id
_entity.type
_entity.pdbx_description
1 polymer ?
#
loop_
_entity_poly.entity_id
_entity_poly.type
_entity_poly.pdbx_seq_one_letter_code
_entity_poly.pdbx_strand_id
1 'polypeptide(L)'
;MAKDENKSKVNNKASKKEAAVAEKVKKPKSTLTNKQYEAELQKLQVELIKLQAWIKEKGLKVVVIFEGRDAAGKGGTIKRITEKLNPRIVRVVALPVPTEREKTQWYFQRYVQHLPAAGEMVLFDRSWYNRAGVNG
;
A
#
# COMPACT_ATOMS: atom_id res chain seq x y z
N MET A 1 33.99 -15.96 -2.46
CA MET A 1 32.77 -16.77 -2.77
C MET A 1 31.82 -16.90 -1.60
N ALA A 2 32.27 -17.04 -0.37
CA ALA A 2 31.36 -17.14 0.80
C ALA A 2 30.61 -15.85 1.16
N LYS A 3 31.06 -14.69 0.71
CA LYS A 3 30.43 -13.39 1.00
C LYS A 3 29.19 -13.10 0.16
N ASP A 4 29.03 -13.70 -1.01
CA ASP A 4 27.88 -13.44 -1.89
C ASP A 4 26.66 -14.30 -1.53
N GLU A 5 26.85 -15.49 -1.01
CA GLU A 5 25.76 -16.35 -0.54
C GLU A 5 25.04 -15.78 0.69
N ASN A 6 25.73 -15.02 1.53
CA ASN A 6 25.16 -14.45 2.74
C ASN A 6 24.29 -13.21 2.44
N LYS A 7 24.58 -12.46 1.38
CA LYS A 7 23.78 -11.32 0.95
C LYS A 7 22.45 -11.73 0.33
N SER A 8 22.41 -12.81 -0.43
CA SER A 8 21.19 -13.30 -1.05
C SER A 8 20.21 -13.89 -0.03
N LYS A 9 20.70 -14.51 1.04
CA LYS A 9 19.86 -15.05 2.12
C LYS A 9 19.20 -13.96 2.97
N VAL A 10 19.86 -12.83 3.19
CA VAL A 10 19.33 -11.71 3.96
C VAL A 10 18.25 -10.99 3.15
N ASN A 11 18.46 -10.79 1.87
CA ASN A 11 17.46 -10.15 1.00
C ASN A 11 16.19 -10.99 0.85
N ASN A 12 16.31 -12.30 0.80
CA ASN A 12 15.16 -13.20 0.72
C ASN A 12 14.33 -13.22 2.01
N LYS A 13 14.94 -13.02 3.16
CA LYS A 13 14.21 -12.93 4.44
C LYS A 13 13.43 -11.63 4.57
N ALA A 14 14.00 -10.51 4.13
CA ALA A 14 13.34 -9.20 4.17
C ALA A 14 12.14 -9.17 3.20
N SER A 15 12.31 -9.63 1.98
CA SER A 15 11.24 -9.66 0.99
C SER A 15 10.10 -10.61 1.38
N LYS A 16 10.37 -11.72 2.04
CA LYS A 16 9.35 -12.62 2.57
C LYS A 16 8.54 -12.00 3.71
N LYS A 17 9.16 -11.20 4.57
CA LYS A 17 8.45 -10.48 5.63
C LYS A 17 7.55 -9.39 5.08
N GLU A 18 8.01 -8.65 4.09
CA GLU A 18 7.22 -7.61 3.43
C GLU A 18 6.02 -8.19 2.68
N ALA A 19 6.23 -9.28 1.95
CA ALA A 19 5.16 -9.99 1.27
C ALA A 19 4.13 -10.59 2.25
N ALA A 20 4.56 -11.10 3.41
CA ALA A 20 3.67 -11.64 4.43
C ALA A 20 2.80 -10.56 5.10
N VAL A 21 3.32 -9.36 5.30
CA VAL A 21 2.56 -8.22 5.82
C VAL A 21 1.51 -7.77 4.80
N ALA A 22 1.87 -7.68 3.52
CA ALA A 22 0.94 -7.32 2.45
C ALA A 22 -0.17 -8.36 2.28
N GLU A 23 0.12 -9.64 2.44
CA GLU A 23 -0.87 -10.71 2.36
C GLU A 23 -1.88 -10.68 3.52
N LYS A 24 -1.44 -10.35 4.72
CA LYS A 24 -2.34 -10.21 5.87
C LYS A 24 -3.36 -9.08 5.71
N VAL A 25 -3.00 -8.03 4.99
CA VAL A 25 -3.90 -6.89 4.71
C VAL A 25 -4.91 -7.24 3.61
N LYS A 26 -4.56 -8.15 2.70
CA LYS A 26 -5.38 -8.48 1.51
C LYS A 26 -6.48 -9.53 1.73
N LYS A 27 -6.52 -10.23 2.86
CA LYS A 27 -7.51 -11.29 3.11
C LYS A 27 -8.53 -10.88 4.16
N PRO A 28 -9.69 -10.28 3.76
CA PRO A 28 -10.79 -10.16 4.70
C PRO A 28 -11.38 -11.55 4.95
N LYS A 29 -11.25 -12.05 6.16
CA LYS A 29 -11.85 -13.32 6.54
C LYS A 29 -13.30 -13.09 6.94
N SER A 30 -14.22 -13.62 6.14
CA SER A 30 -15.67 -13.48 6.30
C SER A 30 -16.28 -14.21 7.50
N THR A 31 -15.48 -14.92 8.32
CA THR A 31 -15.96 -15.77 9.40
C THR A 31 -15.85 -15.14 10.79
N LEU A 32 -15.42 -13.90 10.91
CA LEU A 32 -15.26 -13.23 12.20
C LEU A 32 -16.56 -12.54 12.62
N THR A 33 -16.91 -12.65 13.91
CA THR A 33 -17.98 -11.83 14.49
C THR A 33 -17.58 -10.36 14.49
N ASN A 34 -18.58 -9.45 14.57
CA ASN A 34 -18.30 -8.01 14.58
C ASN A 34 -17.32 -7.61 15.68
N LYS A 35 -17.44 -8.19 16.88
CA LYS A 35 -16.52 -7.93 17.99
C LYS A 35 -15.10 -8.39 17.69
N GLN A 36 -14.95 -9.58 17.11
CA GLN A 36 -13.64 -10.11 16.73
C GLN A 36 -13.02 -9.28 15.61
N TYR A 37 -13.83 -8.87 14.65
CA TYR A 37 -13.40 -8.01 13.55
C TYR A 37 -12.87 -6.66 14.05
N GLU A 38 -13.62 -6.00 14.95
CA GLU A 38 -13.21 -4.72 15.53
C GLU A 38 -11.93 -4.85 16.36
N ALA A 39 -11.79 -5.92 17.15
CA ALA A 39 -10.59 -6.18 17.93
C ALA A 39 -9.36 -6.38 17.03
N GLU A 40 -9.50 -7.15 15.96
CA GLU A 40 -8.41 -7.35 14.99
C GLU A 40 -8.08 -6.06 14.23
N LEU A 41 -9.10 -5.26 13.88
CA LEU A 41 -8.91 -3.97 13.23
C LEU A 41 -8.14 -3.01 14.13
N GLN A 42 -8.46 -2.95 15.41
CA GLN A 42 -7.74 -2.10 16.37
C GLN A 42 -6.27 -2.50 16.49
N LYS A 43 -5.98 -3.80 16.54
CA LYS A 43 -4.61 -4.29 16.56
C LYS A 43 -3.85 -3.88 15.31
N LEU A 44 -4.49 -4.02 14.15
CA LEU A 44 -3.90 -3.60 12.87
C LEU A 44 -3.64 -2.11 12.86
N GLN A 45 -4.58 -1.30 13.32
CA GLN A 45 -4.43 0.17 13.37
C GLN A 45 -3.25 0.59 14.27
N VAL A 46 -3.05 -0.09 15.41
CA VAL A 46 -1.90 0.16 16.28
C VAL A 46 -0.59 -0.14 15.55
N GLU A 47 -0.53 -1.26 14.85
CA GLU A 47 0.66 -1.63 14.07
C GLU A 47 0.93 -0.63 12.94
N LEU A 48 -0.13 -0.11 12.30
CA LEU A 48 0.00 0.90 11.25
C LEU A 48 0.51 2.24 11.79
N ILE A 49 0.09 2.62 13.00
CA ILE A 49 0.60 3.82 13.67
C ILE A 49 2.10 3.67 13.95
N LYS A 50 2.52 2.51 14.43
CA LYS A 50 3.94 2.21 14.64
C LYS A 50 4.73 2.26 13.34
N LEU A 51 4.17 1.70 12.27
CA LEU A 51 4.77 1.73 10.95
C LEU A 51 4.93 3.18 10.45
N GLN A 52 3.90 4.00 10.63
CA GLN A 52 3.93 5.40 10.27
C GLN A 52 5.06 6.15 10.98
N ALA A 53 5.19 5.95 12.28
CA ALA A 53 6.25 6.56 13.07
C ALA A 53 7.64 6.14 12.59
N TRP A 54 7.80 4.86 12.25
CA TRP A 54 9.05 4.33 11.71
C TRP A 54 9.39 4.91 10.34
N ILE A 55 8.41 5.01 9.45
CA ILE A 55 8.58 5.62 8.12
C ILE A 55 9.05 7.06 8.26
N LYS A 56 8.44 7.83 9.15
CA LYS A 56 8.81 9.22 9.40
C LYS A 56 10.22 9.33 9.98
N GLU A 57 10.53 8.52 10.98
CA GLU A 57 11.84 8.54 11.66
C GLU A 57 12.97 8.18 10.70
N LYS A 58 12.78 7.18 9.86
CA LYS A 58 13.80 6.69 8.92
C LYS A 58 13.82 7.44 7.59
N GLY A 59 12.87 8.35 7.36
CA GLY A 59 12.77 9.08 6.10
C GLY A 59 12.49 8.19 4.90
N LEU A 60 11.70 7.13 5.09
CA LEU A 60 11.39 6.18 4.04
C LEU A 60 10.35 6.73 3.08
N LYS A 61 10.38 6.24 1.84
CA LYS A 61 9.38 6.52 0.82
C LYS A 61 8.62 5.22 0.56
N VAL A 62 7.35 5.17 0.95
CA VAL A 62 6.55 3.95 0.86
C VAL A 62 5.36 4.17 -0.06
N VAL A 63 5.19 3.26 -1.00
CA VAL A 63 4.04 3.23 -1.90
C VAL A 63 3.28 1.93 -1.67
N VAL A 64 2.00 2.04 -1.39
CA VAL A 64 1.10 0.89 -1.25
C VAL A 64 0.09 0.94 -2.39
N ILE A 65 -0.05 -0.15 -3.10
CA ILE A 65 -0.93 -0.26 -4.25
C ILE A 65 -2.09 -1.17 -3.90
N PHE A 66 -3.30 -0.65 -4.04
CA PHE A 66 -4.53 -1.42 -3.91
C PHE A 66 -5.13 -1.67 -5.29
N GLU A 67 -5.21 -2.91 -5.66
CA GLU A 67 -5.83 -3.34 -6.91
C GLU A 67 -7.05 -4.21 -6.60
N GLY A 68 -8.05 -4.12 -7.43
CA GLY A 68 -9.26 -4.89 -7.29
C GLY A 68 -10.50 -4.15 -7.74
N ARG A 69 -11.62 -4.87 -7.76
CA ARG A 69 -12.92 -4.31 -8.10
C ARG A 69 -13.49 -3.53 -6.91
N ASP A 70 -14.23 -2.47 -7.18
CA ASP A 70 -14.86 -1.66 -6.14
C ASP A 70 -15.83 -2.46 -5.27
N ALA A 71 -16.47 -3.47 -5.85
CA ALA A 71 -17.38 -4.37 -5.14
C ALA A 71 -16.68 -5.27 -4.09
N ALA A 72 -15.35 -5.36 -4.10
CA ALA A 72 -14.59 -6.16 -3.15
C ALA A 72 -14.34 -5.47 -1.80
N GLY A 73 -14.90 -4.28 -1.57
CA GLY A 73 -14.73 -3.53 -0.32
C GLY A 73 -13.40 -2.79 -0.20
N LYS A 74 -12.71 -2.57 -1.31
CA LYS A 74 -11.40 -1.91 -1.35
C LYS A 74 -11.43 -0.50 -0.73
N GLY A 75 -12.41 0.32 -1.09
CA GLY A 75 -12.56 1.67 -0.56
C GLY A 75 -12.78 1.70 0.95
N GLY A 76 -13.61 0.81 1.47
CA GLY A 76 -13.83 0.67 2.91
C GLY A 76 -12.58 0.22 3.65
N THR A 77 -11.81 -0.68 3.07
CA THR A 77 -10.53 -1.13 3.64
C THR A 77 -9.52 0.00 3.73
N ILE A 78 -9.35 0.76 2.66
CA ILE A 78 -8.44 1.91 2.61
C ILE A 78 -8.83 2.94 3.67
N LYS A 79 -10.13 3.25 3.79
CA LYS A 79 -10.65 4.19 4.78
C LYS A 79 -10.30 3.76 6.20
N ARG A 80 -10.49 2.48 6.53
CA ARG A 80 -10.20 1.96 7.86
C ARG A 80 -8.71 1.92 8.17
N ILE A 81 -7.88 1.64 7.18
CA ILE A 81 -6.42 1.68 7.33
C ILE A 81 -5.96 3.11 7.65
N THR A 82 -6.49 4.10 6.95
CA THR A 82 -6.03 5.49 7.05
C THR A 82 -6.70 6.29 8.15
N GLU A 83 -7.80 5.80 8.71
CA GLU A 83 -8.63 6.50 9.71
C GLU A 83 -7.83 7.02 10.92
N LYS A 84 -6.88 6.25 11.40
CA LYS A 84 -6.05 6.58 12.57
C LYS A 84 -4.68 7.13 12.20
N LEU A 85 -4.40 7.30 10.92
CA LEU A 85 -3.09 7.75 10.45
C LEU A 85 -3.09 9.26 10.18
N ASN A 86 -1.90 9.85 10.26
CA ASN A 86 -1.74 11.29 10.03
C ASN A 86 -1.82 11.59 8.52
N PRO A 87 -2.78 12.40 8.07
CA PRO A 87 -2.94 12.71 6.65
C PRO A 87 -1.78 13.51 6.04
N ARG A 88 -0.92 14.08 6.86
CA ARG A 88 0.31 14.76 6.38
C ARG A 88 1.40 13.76 6.01
N ILE A 89 1.35 12.55 6.57
CA ILE A 89 2.34 11.51 6.35
C ILE A 89 1.80 10.46 5.39
N VAL A 90 0.53 10.12 5.52
CA VAL A 90 -0.15 9.09 4.74
C VAL A 90 -1.23 9.71 3.88
N ARG A 91 -1.10 9.60 2.56
CA ARG A 91 -2.07 10.11 1.60
C ARG A 91 -2.67 9.00 0.78
N VAL A 92 -3.94 9.15 0.43
CA VAL A 92 -4.64 8.26 -0.49
C VAL A 92 -4.80 8.97 -1.82
N VAL A 93 -4.41 8.32 -2.89
CA VAL A 93 -4.52 8.83 -4.25
C VAL A 93 -5.42 7.91 -5.07
N ALA A 94 -6.53 8.45 -5.54
CA ALA A 94 -7.46 7.76 -6.42
C ALA A 94 -7.64 8.63 -7.67
N LEU A 95 -6.93 8.29 -8.74
CA LEU A 95 -7.00 9.08 -9.97
C LEU A 95 -8.18 8.65 -10.81
N PRO A 96 -8.93 9.62 -11.38
CA PRO A 96 -10.04 9.33 -12.27
C PRO A 96 -9.56 8.77 -13.61
N VAL A 97 -10.51 8.47 -14.49
CA VAL A 97 -10.19 8.07 -15.86
C VAL A 97 -9.30 9.14 -16.51
N PRO A 98 -8.25 8.75 -17.26
CA PRO A 98 -7.37 9.72 -17.90
C PRO A 98 -8.11 10.68 -18.82
N THR A 99 -7.74 11.97 -18.75
CA THR A 99 -8.23 12.99 -19.67
C THR A 99 -7.66 12.74 -21.07
N GLU A 100 -8.23 13.38 -22.07
CA GLU A 100 -7.71 13.29 -23.46
C GLU A 100 -6.24 13.71 -23.53
N ARG A 101 -5.86 14.74 -22.79
CA ARG A 101 -4.46 15.17 -22.70
C ARG A 101 -3.57 14.10 -22.07
N GLU A 102 -4.03 13.51 -20.96
CA GLU A 102 -3.28 12.49 -20.25
C GLU A 102 -3.10 11.21 -21.06
N LYS A 103 -4.04 10.87 -21.94
CA LYS A 103 -3.93 9.73 -22.86
C LYS A 103 -2.77 9.86 -23.84
N THR A 104 -2.37 11.09 -24.17
CA THR A 104 -1.24 11.37 -25.07
C THR A 104 0.10 11.43 -24.34
N GLN A 105 0.09 11.46 -23.04
CA GLN A 105 1.27 11.47 -22.19
C GLN A 105 1.72 10.06 -21.85
N TRP A 106 2.96 9.95 -21.38
CA TRP A 106 3.41 8.71 -20.76
C TRP A 106 2.47 8.34 -19.62
N TYR A 107 1.93 7.14 -19.63
CA TYR A 107 0.88 6.72 -18.71
C TYR A 107 1.28 6.89 -17.24
N PHE A 108 2.52 6.57 -16.89
CA PHE A 108 3.03 6.69 -15.52
C PHE A 108 3.15 8.15 -15.05
N GLN A 109 3.23 9.10 -15.98
CA GLN A 109 3.47 10.50 -15.68
C GLN A 109 2.44 11.10 -14.72
N ARG A 110 1.17 10.73 -14.84
CA ARG A 110 0.11 11.23 -13.95
C ARG A 110 0.28 10.76 -12.50
N TYR A 111 1.01 9.69 -12.27
CA TYR A 111 1.28 9.16 -10.93
C TYR A 111 2.51 9.77 -10.27
N VAL A 112 3.49 10.18 -11.05
CA VAL A 112 4.80 10.66 -10.57
C VAL A 112 4.66 11.81 -9.57
N GLN A 113 3.78 12.76 -9.83
CA GLN A 113 3.56 13.92 -8.96
C GLN A 113 3.00 13.54 -7.58
N HIS A 114 2.43 12.34 -7.44
CA HIS A 114 1.85 11.86 -6.19
C HIS A 114 2.78 10.94 -5.41
N LEU A 115 3.95 10.63 -5.94
CA LEU A 115 4.90 9.76 -5.26
C LEU A 115 5.38 10.39 -3.95
N PRO A 116 5.71 9.56 -2.94
CA PRO A 116 6.06 10.07 -1.62
C PRO A 116 7.41 10.78 -1.59
N ALA A 117 7.51 11.80 -0.76
CA ALA A 117 8.77 12.34 -0.30
C ALA A 117 9.30 11.51 0.87
N ALA A 118 10.50 11.81 1.35
CA ALA A 118 11.07 11.11 2.49
C ALA A 118 10.19 11.26 3.74
N GLY A 119 9.90 10.13 4.39
CA GLY A 119 9.03 10.09 5.55
C GLY A 119 7.53 10.08 5.25
N GLU A 120 7.16 9.82 4.00
CA GLU A 120 5.77 9.76 3.57
C GLU A 120 5.37 8.39 3.04
N MET A 121 4.08 8.07 3.18
CA MET A 121 3.46 6.88 2.59
C MET A 121 2.30 7.31 1.71
N VAL A 122 2.23 6.76 0.51
CA VAL A 122 1.13 7.03 -0.43
C VAL A 122 0.43 5.71 -0.75
N LEU A 123 -0.89 5.71 -0.60
CA LEU A 123 -1.73 4.58 -0.96
C LEU A 123 -2.43 4.90 -2.27
N PHE A 124 -2.15 4.12 -3.31
CA PHE A 124 -2.85 4.25 -4.58
C PHE A 124 -4.04 3.30 -4.64
N ASP A 125 -5.22 3.88 -4.77
CA ASP A 125 -6.44 3.14 -5.08
C ASP A 125 -6.51 3.01 -6.60
N ARG A 126 -6.12 1.85 -7.10
CA ARG A 126 -5.77 1.57 -8.49
C ARG A 126 -4.54 2.38 -8.92
N SER A 127 -3.67 1.73 -9.64
CA SER A 127 -2.41 2.32 -10.08
C SER A 127 -2.15 2.02 -11.55
N TRP A 128 -0.98 2.43 -12.00
CA TRP A 128 -0.43 2.05 -13.30
C TRP A 128 -0.34 0.53 -13.49
N TYR A 129 -0.24 -0.23 -12.40
CA TYR A 129 -0.09 -1.68 -12.41
C TYR A 129 -1.31 -2.39 -13.00
N ASN A 130 -2.50 -1.86 -12.75
CA ASN A 130 -3.75 -2.42 -13.29
C ASN A 130 -3.73 -2.45 -14.83
N ARG A 131 -3.27 -1.37 -15.45
CA ARG A 131 -3.16 -1.31 -16.93
C ARG A 131 -2.14 -2.31 -17.46
N ALA A 132 -1.01 -2.47 -16.79
CA ALA A 132 0.00 -3.45 -17.18
C ALA A 132 -0.52 -4.88 -17.12
N GLY A 133 -1.39 -5.19 -16.14
CA GLY A 133 -2.00 -6.50 -16.00
C GLY A 133 -3.14 -6.78 -16.98
N VAL A 134 -3.88 -5.76 -17.40
CA VAL A 134 -5.07 -5.90 -18.25
C VAL A 134 -4.73 -5.78 -19.74
N ASN A 135 -3.76 -4.98 -20.10
CA ASN A 135 -3.38 -4.68 -21.48
C ASN A 135 -2.02 -5.29 -21.87
N GLY A 136 -1.50 -6.15 -21.01
CA GLY A 136 -0.25 -6.86 -21.28
C GLY A 136 -0.38 -7.97 -22.33
#